data_f4ab6231154b5fa73f3e9d221dc188b8
#
_entry.id   f4ab6231154b5fa73f3e9d221dc188b8
#
_cell.length_a   1.000
_cell.length_b   1.000
_cell.length_c   1.000
_cell.angle_alpha   90.00
_cell.angle_beta   90.00
_cell.angle_gamma   90.00
#
_symmetry.space_group_name_H-M   'P 1'
#
loop_
_entity.id
_entity.type
_entity.pdbx_description
1 polymer ?
#
loop_
_entity_poly.entity_id
_entity_poly.type
_entity_poly.pdbx_seq_one_letter_code
_entity_poly.pdbx_strand_id
1 'polypeptide(L)'
;MLKSSVERNMSAQDPEKALDNLMTDEPPETDNKEMTTRPDARTARLLKVTSLVTLTLQNAVLGLSMRYSRTREGPMFVSSTAVVMAEWVKLVVCLFLVYHQHESFRAFRKDLYRTVIANPMDTIKVSVPSFVYILQNNLLYVSASHLDAATYQVTYQLKILTTALFAVLMLKRKLLPTQWGALILLVAGVAMVQISGSSEASKPSTDGPAQNRLIGFAAALGACFLSGFAGIYFEKILKGSDISVWMRNVQLSLLSLPFGFMTCLISDWNKVVHMGWFYGYDYFIAYLIVLQAAGGMVVALVVKYADNILKGFATSLAIIISCLASVYLFNFRITILFTIGAMLVIGSIFLYSKPGKVEKPPVKSKINEDV
;
A
#
# COMPACT_ATOMS: atom_id res chain seq x y z
N MET A 1 -72.45 -27.35 -2.96
CA MET A 1 -71.44 -28.36 -3.35
C MET A 1 -69.97 -27.82 -3.20
N LEU A 2 -69.64 -27.20 -2.10
CA LEU A 2 -68.29 -26.66 -1.85
C LEU A 2 -67.81 -26.86 -0.40
N LYS A 3 -68.51 -27.82 0.32
CA LYS A 3 -68.13 -28.19 1.69
C LYS A 3 -67.58 -29.59 1.89
N SER A 4 -67.50 -30.40 0.80
CA SER A 4 -67.14 -31.82 0.89
C SER A 4 -65.72 -32.16 0.36
N SER A 5 -64.92 -31.17 -0.06
CA SER A 5 -63.58 -31.38 -0.55
C SER A 5 -62.47 -30.92 0.44
N VAL A 6 -62.86 -30.24 1.51
CA VAL A 6 -61.90 -29.75 2.51
C VAL A 6 -61.70 -30.76 3.66
N GLU A 7 -62.69 -31.58 3.95
CA GLU A 7 -62.61 -32.56 5.07
C GLU A 7 -61.94 -33.92 4.69
N ARG A 8 -61.50 -34.10 3.45
CA ARG A 8 -60.80 -35.33 3.04
C ARG A 8 -59.33 -35.32 2.99
N ASN A 9 -58.69 -34.15 3.26
CA ASN A 9 -57.21 -33.99 3.30
C ASN A 9 -56.62 -33.77 4.69
N MET A 10 -57.39 -33.91 5.77
CA MET A 10 -56.93 -33.72 7.15
C MET A 10 -56.68 -35.00 7.93
N SER A 11 -56.54 -36.15 7.29
CA SER A 11 -56.41 -37.44 7.99
C SER A 11 -55.10 -38.18 7.75
N ALA A 12 -54.02 -37.53 7.37
CA ALA A 12 -52.73 -38.21 7.20
C ALA A 12 -51.52 -37.30 7.41
N GLN A 13 -51.51 -36.44 8.41
CA GLN A 13 -50.29 -35.79 8.83
C GLN A 13 -50.08 -35.97 10.31
N ASP A 14 -48.95 -36.62 10.63
CA ASP A 14 -48.43 -36.87 11.95
C ASP A 14 -48.35 -35.56 12.75
N PRO A 15 -48.99 -35.48 13.95
CA PRO A 15 -49.01 -34.24 14.74
C PRO A 15 -47.62 -33.75 15.17
N GLU A 16 -46.61 -34.62 15.20
CA GLU A 16 -45.22 -34.23 15.49
C GLU A 16 -44.60 -33.43 14.34
N LYS A 17 -44.91 -33.73 13.06
CA LYS A 17 -44.44 -32.95 11.90
C LYS A 17 -45.12 -31.60 11.75
N ALA A 18 -46.34 -31.45 12.27
CA ALA A 18 -47.05 -30.17 12.26
C ALA A 18 -46.49 -29.22 13.31
N LEU A 19 -45.96 -29.74 14.43
CA LEU A 19 -45.31 -28.95 15.47
C LEU A 19 -43.89 -28.49 15.08
N ASP A 20 -43.16 -29.33 14.35
CA ASP A 20 -41.82 -28.99 13.84
C ASP A 20 -41.87 -27.89 12.77
N ASN A 21 -42.90 -27.87 11.94
CA ASN A 21 -43.12 -26.81 10.93
C ASN A 21 -43.59 -25.48 11.53
N LEU A 22 -44.09 -25.46 12.76
CA LEU A 22 -44.49 -24.26 13.48
C LEU A 22 -43.33 -23.64 14.30
N MET A 23 -42.26 -24.41 14.51
CA MET A 23 -41.02 -23.90 15.19
C MET A 23 -39.94 -23.44 14.19
N THR A 24 -40.15 -23.59 12.89
CA THR A 24 -39.24 -23.12 11.84
C THR A 24 -39.81 -21.94 11.04
N ASP A 25 -40.71 -21.15 11.61
CA ASP A 25 -40.95 -19.79 11.11
C ASP A 25 -39.75 -18.89 11.46
N GLU A 26 -38.61 -19.15 10.81
CA GLU A 26 -37.63 -18.10 10.55
C GLU A 26 -38.38 -17.04 9.72
N PRO A 27 -38.33 -15.76 10.16
CA PRO A 27 -38.86 -14.69 9.34
C PRO A 27 -38.14 -14.76 7.96
N PRO A 28 -38.84 -14.48 6.86
CA PRO A 28 -38.25 -14.59 5.52
C PRO A 28 -36.99 -13.78 5.54
N GLU A 29 -35.83 -14.44 5.29
CA GLU A 29 -34.57 -13.75 4.99
C GLU A 29 -34.91 -12.71 3.94
N THR A 30 -35.06 -11.48 4.36
CA THR A 30 -35.00 -10.35 3.45
C THR A 30 -33.63 -10.43 2.83
N ASP A 31 -33.59 -11.00 1.65
CA ASP A 31 -32.44 -11.06 0.74
C ASP A 31 -32.03 -9.61 0.41
N ASN A 32 -31.54 -8.88 1.41
CA ASN A 32 -30.76 -7.67 1.27
C ASN A 32 -29.37 -8.09 0.76
N LYS A 33 -29.35 -8.82 -0.35
CA LYS A 33 -28.26 -8.76 -1.28
C LYS A 33 -28.16 -7.30 -1.68
N GLU A 34 -27.29 -6.54 -0.99
CA GLU A 34 -26.62 -5.42 -1.62
C GLU A 34 -26.23 -5.89 -3.02
N MET A 35 -26.97 -5.41 -3.98
CA MET A 35 -26.73 -5.61 -5.40
C MET A 35 -25.47 -4.81 -5.73
N THR A 36 -24.32 -5.29 -5.22
CA THR A 36 -23.02 -4.91 -5.78
C THR A 36 -23.04 -5.50 -7.19
N THR A 37 -23.58 -4.73 -8.12
CA THR A 37 -23.51 -5.01 -9.55
C THR A 37 -22.05 -5.29 -9.86
N ARG A 38 -21.70 -6.57 -10.08
CA ARG A 38 -20.36 -6.94 -10.55
C ARG A 38 -20.16 -6.15 -11.84
N PRO A 39 -19.13 -5.32 -11.93
CA PRO A 39 -18.90 -4.54 -13.13
C PRO A 39 -18.78 -5.49 -14.33
N ASP A 40 -19.38 -5.14 -15.45
CA ASP A 40 -19.25 -5.86 -16.70
C ASP A 40 -17.78 -6.20 -16.97
N ALA A 41 -17.51 -7.35 -17.59
CA ALA A 41 -16.14 -7.82 -17.85
C ALA A 41 -15.29 -6.77 -18.58
N ARG A 42 -15.91 -5.91 -19.39
CA ARG A 42 -15.27 -4.77 -20.05
C ARG A 42 -14.89 -3.67 -19.06
N THR A 43 -15.80 -3.31 -18.18
CA THR A 43 -15.57 -2.31 -17.11
C THR A 43 -14.51 -2.79 -16.11
N ALA A 44 -14.55 -4.07 -15.72
CA ALA A 44 -13.55 -4.65 -14.84
C ALA A 44 -12.14 -4.64 -15.47
N ARG A 45 -12.03 -4.93 -16.78
CA ARG A 45 -10.77 -4.83 -17.52
C ARG A 45 -10.26 -3.40 -17.61
N LEU A 46 -11.15 -2.45 -17.89
CA LEU A 46 -10.81 -1.03 -17.95
C LEU A 46 -10.30 -0.53 -16.60
N LEU A 47 -10.99 -0.84 -15.51
CA LEU A 47 -10.57 -0.47 -14.15
C LEU A 47 -9.20 -1.06 -13.80
N LYS A 48 -8.92 -2.32 -14.17
CA LYS A 48 -7.60 -2.94 -13.99
C LYS A 48 -6.51 -2.19 -14.72
N VAL A 49 -6.70 -1.91 -16.02
CA VAL A 49 -5.69 -1.22 -16.85
C VAL A 49 -5.48 0.21 -16.35
N THR A 50 -6.55 0.96 -16.08
CA THR A 50 -6.46 2.32 -15.55
C THR A 50 -5.73 2.37 -14.21
N SER A 51 -6.07 1.48 -13.27
CA SER A 51 -5.40 1.39 -11.96
C SER A 51 -3.91 1.10 -12.12
N LEU A 52 -3.54 0.21 -13.06
CA LEU A 52 -2.16 -0.15 -13.33
C LEU A 52 -1.36 1.03 -13.89
N VAL A 53 -1.90 1.70 -14.91
CA VAL A 53 -1.27 2.88 -15.53
C VAL A 53 -1.11 3.99 -14.49
N THR A 54 -2.17 4.26 -13.72
CA THR A 54 -2.14 5.27 -12.66
C THR A 54 -1.08 4.96 -11.61
N LEU A 55 -0.99 3.71 -11.14
CA LEU A 55 0.03 3.29 -10.17
C LEU A 55 1.45 3.42 -10.74
N THR A 56 1.65 3.03 -12.00
CA THR A 56 2.95 3.14 -12.68
C THR A 56 3.41 4.60 -12.76
N LEU A 57 2.54 5.46 -13.29
CA LEU A 57 2.85 6.88 -13.44
C LEU A 57 3.06 7.54 -12.08
N GLN A 58 2.17 7.29 -11.13
CA GLN A 58 2.26 7.85 -9.77
C GLN A 58 3.59 7.46 -9.10
N ASN A 59 4.01 6.20 -9.15
CA ASN A 59 5.27 5.74 -8.57
C ASN A 59 6.50 6.38 -9.24
N ALA A 60 6.52 6.43 -10.58
CA ALA A 60 7.62 7.03 -11.32
C ALA A 60 7.72 8.54 -11.05
N VAL A 61 6.60 9.24 -11.18
CA VAL A 61 6.52 10.70 -10.99
C VAL A 61 6.85 11.08 -9.54
N LEU A 62 6.34 10.33 -8.55
CA LEU A 62 6.65 10.58 -7.15
C LEU A 62 8.15 10.48 -6.87
N GLY A 63 8.81 9.42 -7.32
CA GLY A 63 10.26 9.22 -7.10
C GLY A 63 11.10 10.31 -7.76
N LEU A 64 10.79 10.67 -9.01
CA LEU A 64 11.46 11.77 -9.73
C LEU A 64 11.22 13.12 -9.05
N SER A 65 9.98 13.42 -8.66
CA SER A 65 9.60 14.67 -7.99
C SER A 65 10.24 14.80 -6.61
N MET A 66 10.31 13.71 -5.85
CA MET A 66 11.02 13.70 -4.56
C MET A 66 12.50 14.04 -4.74
N ARG A 67 13.18 13.40 -5.71
CA ARG A 67 14.59 13.69 -6.00
C ARG A 67 14.77 15.14 -6.44
N TYR A 68 13.97 15.60 -7.41
CA TYR A 68 14.04 16.98 -7.90
C TYR A 68 13.83 18.00 -6.77
N SER A 69 12.84 17.77 -5.90
CA SER A 69 12.56 18.66 -4.76
C SER A 69 13.74 18.79 -3.76
N ARG A 70 14.62 17.79 -3.74
CA ARG A 70 15.79 17.73 -2.82
C ARG A 70 17.11 18.15 -3.46
N THR A 71 17.16 18.35 -4.78
CA THR A 71 18.37 18.66 -5.53
C THR A 71 18.30 19.96 -6.32
N ARG A 72 17.12 20.55 -6.44
CA ARG A 72 16.92 21.84 -7.13
C ARG A 72 17.56 22.98 -6.32
N GLU A 73 17.91 24.06 -7.02
CA GLU A 73 18.35 25.32 -6.41
C GLU A 73 17.20 25.99 -5.65
N GLY A 74 17.55 26.78 -4.63
CA GLY A 74 16.59 27.54 -3.82
C GLY A 74 16.50 27.08 -2.36
N PRO A 75 15.61 27.69 -1.56
CA PRO A 75 15.45 27.37 -0.16
C PRO A 75 14.92 25.94 0.01
N MET A 76 15.71 25.12 0.72
CA MET A 76 15.35 23.72 0.95
C MET A 76 14.23 23.61 1.98
N PHE A 77 13.08 23.10 1.56
CA PHE A 77 11.93 22.90 2.45
C PHE A 77 12.19 21.85 3.53
N VAL A 78 11.46 21.94 4.63
CA VAL A 78 11.53 20.98 5.75
C VAL A 78 10.72 19.74 5.37
N SER A 79 11.39 18.60 5.17
CA SER A 79 10.72 17.36 4.70
C SER A 79 9.74 16.79 5.71
N SER A 80 10.01 16.93 7.01
CA SER A 80 9.09 16.45 8.06
C SER A 80 7.77 17.19 8.05
N THR A 81 7.74 18.51 7.77
CA THR A 81 6.49 19.26 7.63
C THR A 81 5.71 18.83 6.39
N ALA A 82 6.40 18.54 5.28
CA ALA A 82 5.76 18.04 4.05
C ALA A 82 5.09 16.67 4.27
N VAL A 83 5.69 15.79 5.05
CA VAL A 83 5.09 14.50 5.44
C VAL A 83 3.81 14.72 6.26
N VAL A 84 3.82 15.64 7.23
CA VAL A 84 2.62 15.98 8.02
C VAL A 84 1.51 16.55 7.12
N MET A 85 1.87 17.46 6.21
CA MET A 85 0.89 18.03 5.27
C MET A 85 0.29 16.99 4.32
N ALA A 86 1.09 16.00 3.87
CA ALA A 86 0.59 14.90 3.06
C ALA A 86 -0.41 14.02 3.84
N GLU A 87 -0.15 13.74 5.12
CA GLU A 87 -1.09 13.01 5.98
C GLU A 87 -2.37 13.82 6.23
N TRP A 88 -2.24 15.14 6.41
CA TRP A 88 -3.40 16.02 6.57
C TRP A 88 -4.29 16.03 5.31
N VAL A 89 -3.70 16.20 4.12
CA VAL A 89 -4.43 16.14 2.85
C VAL A 89 -5.11 14.78 2.68
N LYS A 90 -4.41 13.68 2.98
CA LYS A 90 -4.97 12.33 2.91
C LYS A 90 -6.15 12.15 3.88
N LEU A 91 -6.05 12.69 5.10
CA LEU A 91 -7.14 12.66 6.09
C LEU A 91 -8.39 13.36 5.55
N VAL A 92 -8.24 14.59 5.05
CA VAL A 92 -9.37 15.38 4.49
C VAL A 92 -10.05 14.65 3.35
N VAL A 93 -9.26 14.14 2.40
CA VAL A 93 -9.81 13.41 1.25
C VAL A 93 -10.50 12.11 1.68
N CYS A 94 -9.91 11.35 2.60
CA CYS A 94 -10.53 10.12 3.09
C CYS A 94 -11.81 10.39 3.89
N LEU A 95 -11.87 11.46 4.70
CA LEU A 95 -13.09 11.87 5.39
C LEU A 95 -14.21 12.22 4.38
N PHE A 96 -13.86 12.95 3.31
CA PHE A 96 -14.80 13.27 2.24
C PHE A 96 -15.31 11.99 1.55
N LEU A 97 -14.43 11.04 1.23
CA LEU A 97 -14.81 9.78 0.62
C LEU A 97 -15.71 8.93 1.54
N VAL A 98 -15.41 8.87 2.84
CA VAL A 98 -16.26 8.18 3.81
C VAL A 98 -17.61 8.88 3.95
N TYR A 99 -17.64 10.22 3.96
CA TYR A 99 -18.90 10.98 3.99
C TYR A 99 -19.79 10.63 2.79
N HIS A 100 -19.22 10.55 1.59
CA HIS A 100 -19.96 10.18 0.37
C HIS A 100 -20.46 8.73 0.36
N GLN A 101 -19.92 7.86 1.20
CA GLN A 101 -20.42 6.48 1.34
C GLN A 101 -21.67 6.39 2.24
N HIS A 102 -22.01 7.47 2.94
CA HIS A 102 -23.14 7.51 3.85
C HIS A 102 -24.28 8.41 3.30
N GLU A 103 -25.50 7.97 3.48
CA GLU A 103 -26.69 8.72 3.01
C GLU A 103 -26.95 10.00 3.83
N SER A 104 -26.41 10.09 5.05
CA SER A 104 -26.61 11.26 5.92
C SER A 104 -25.38 11.58 6.77
N PHE A 105 -25.24 12.86 7.11
CA PHE A 105 -24.20 13.33 8.02
C PHE A 105 -24.29 12.68 9.42
N ARG A 106 -25.49 12.33 9.88
CA ARG A 106 -25.68 11.64 11.17
C ARG A 106 -25.09 10.22 11.13
N ALA A 107 -25.31 9.49 10.04
CA ALA A 107 -24.75 8.15 9.84
C ALA A 107 -23.21 8.20 9.76
N PHE A 108 -22.66 9.11 8.97
CA PHE A 108 -21.22 9.38 8.90
C PHE A 108 -20.60 9.66 10.29
N ARG A 109 -21.18 10.61 11.05
CA ARG A 109 -20.67 10.95 12.39
C ARG A 109 -20.76 9.77 13.36
N LYS A 110 -21.85 8.99 13.30
CA LYS A 110 -22.03 7.80 14.12
C LYS A 110 -20.97 6.73 13.81
N ASP A 111 -20.71 6.48 12.53
CA ASP A 111 -19.71 5.50 12.11
C ASP A 111 -18.29 5.94 12.47
N LEU A 112 -17.95 7.21 12.26
CA LEU A 112 -16.67 7.80 12.65
C LEU A 112 -16.47 7.68 14.19
N TYR A 113 -17.47 8.04 14.99
CA TYR A 113 -17.39 7.92 16.45
C TYR A 113 -17.23 6.46 16.87
N ARG A 114 -18.03 5.55 16.30
CA ARG A 114 -17.96 4.11 16.59
C ARG A 114 -16.58 3.53 16.28
N THR A 115 -16.00 3.92 15.16
CA THR A 115 -14.76 3.33 14.66
C THR A 115 -13.54 3.92 15.36
N VAL A 116 -13.50 5.24 15.59
CA VAL A 116 -12.30 5.91 16.11
C VAL A 116 -12.31 5.97 17.65
N ILE A 117 -13.47 6.28 18.26
CA ILE A 117 -13.56 6.60 19.70
C ILE A 117 -14.11 5.43 20.50
N ALA A 118 -15.20 4.81 20.05
CA ALA A 118 -15.86 3.75 20.80
C ALA A 118 -15.07 2.44 20.86
N ASN A 119 -14.12 2.23 19.93
CA ASN A 119 -13.23 1.07 19.91
C ASN A 119 -11.75 1.47 20.12
N PRO A 120 -11.34 1.91 21.33
CA PRO A 120 -9.99 2.43 21.58
C PRO A 120 -8.90 1.41 21.33
N MET A 121 -9.12 0.12 21.61
CA MET A 121 -8.14 -0.93 21.38
C MET A 121 -7.85 -1.14 19.90
N ASP A 122 -8.83 -1.01 19.03
CA ASP A 122 -8.64 -1.08 17.59
C ASP A 122 -7.85 0.16 17.10
N THR A 123 -8.21 1.33 17.58
CA THR A 123 -7.50 2.59 17.28
C THR A 123 -6.04 2.53 17.75
N ILE A 124 -5.75 2.01 18.94
CA ILE A 124 -4.37 1.83 19.44
C ILE A 124 -3.59 0.86 18.55
N LYS A 125 -4.18 -0.23 18.07
CA LYS A 125 -3.50 -1.13 17.13
C LYS A 125 -3.12 -0.43 15.83
N VAL A 126 -3.95 0.49 15.33
CA VAL A 126 -3.66 1.28 14.12
C VAL A 126 -2.58 2.35 14.38
N SER A 127 -2.34 2.77 15.63
CA SER A 127 -1.27 3.73 15.94
C SER A 127 0.14 3.18 15.60
N VAL A 128 0.35 1.87 15.71
CA VAL A 128 1.64 1.25 15.38
C VAL A 128 2.04 1.48 13.91
N PRO A 129 1.23 1.07 12.91
CA PRO A 129 1.59 1.35 11.52
C PRO A 129 1.58 2.86 11.22
N SER A 130 0.76 3.67 11.87
CA SER A 130 0.77 5.13 11.72
C SER A 130 2.13 5.74 12.06
N PHE A 131 2.68 5.39 13.21
CA PHE A 131 4.00 5.82 13.63
C PHE A 131 5.09 5.35 12.67
N VAL A 132 5.05 4.07 12.28
CA VAL A 132 6.05 3.46 11.39
C VAL A 132 6.03 4.11 10.00
N TYR A 133 4.85 4.43 9.45
CA TYR A 133 4.77 5.12 8.15
C TYR A 133 5.30 6.54 8.19
N ILE A 134 5.16 7.28 9.30
CA ILE A 134 5.76 8.60 9.46
C ILE A 134 7.29 8.51 9.40
N LEU A 135 7.89 7.59 10.15
CA LEU A 135 9.34 7.36 10.12
C LEU A 135 9.80 6.95 8.71
N GLN A 136 9.10 6.00 8.09
CA GLN A 136 9.38 5.53 6.74
C GLN A 136 9.39 6.69 5.74
N ASN A 137 8.35 7.53 5.74
CA ASN A 137 8.23 8.63 4.79
C ASN A 137 9.37 9.66 4.96
N ASN A 138 9.78 9.95 6.19
CA ASN A 138 10.93 10.82 6.44
C ASN A 138 12.23 10.18 5.91
N LEU A 139 12.45 8.89 6.15
CA LEU A 139 13.63 8.17 5.61
C LEU A 139 13.66 8.17 4.08
N LEU A 140 12.50 8.10 3.42
CA LEU A 140 12.42 8.18 1.96
C LEU A 140 12.88 9.55 1.44
N TYR A 141 12.56 10.64 2.12
CA TYR A 141 13.11 11.96 1.77
C TYR A 141 14.63 12.04 1.98
N VAL A 142 15.14 11.47 3.08
CA VAL A 142 16.59 11.38 3.31
C VAL A 142 17.26 10.58 2.19
N SER A 143 16.69 9.43 1.84
CA SER A 143 17.22 8.61 0.73
C SER A 143 17.21 9.37 -0.60
N ALA A 144 16.11 10.05 -0.94
CA ALA A 144 15.97 10.84 -2.16
C ALA A 144 16.92 12.07 -2.19
N SER A 145 17.38 12.55 -1.04
CA SER A 145 18.39 13.61 -0.98
C SER A 145 19.79 13.13 -1.38
N HIS A 146 20.10 11.86 -1.14
CA HIS A 146 21.45 11.30 -1.26
C HIS A 146 21.62 10.29 -2.40
N LEU A 147 20.53 9.74 -2.99
CA LEU A 147 20.56 8.81 -4.11
C LEU A 147 19.93 9.43 -5.35
N ASP A 148 20.45 9.06 -6.52
CA ASP A 148 19.79 9.37 -7.80
C ASP A 148 18.41 8.75 -7.86
N ALA A 149 17.49 9.37 -8.62
CA ALA A 149 16.11 8.89 -8.72
C ALA A 149 16.03 7.44 -9.23
N ALA A 150 16.87 7.06 -10.21
CA ALA A 150 16.94 5.69 -10.71
C ALA A 150 17.44 4.72 -9.64
N THR A 151 18.57 5.04 -8.99
CA THR A 151 19.17 4.24 -7.91
C THR A 151 18.19 4.11 -6.72
N TYR A 152 17.55 5.21 -6.32
CA TYR A 152 16.51 5.22 -5.29
C TYR A 152 15.37 4.27 -5.61
N GLN A 153 14.81 4.36 -6.83
CA GLN A 153 13.69 3.51 -7.26
C GLN A 153 14.03 2.01 -7.25
N VAL A 154 15.23 1.66 -7.72
CA VAL A 154 15.69 0.26 -7.72
C VAL A 154 15.94 -0.23 -6.30
N THR A 155 16.66 0.57 -5.48
CA THR A 155 16.98 0.21 -4.09
C THR A 155 15.72 0.01 -3.24
N TYR A 156 14.73 0.87 -3.42
CA TYR A 156 13.48 0.77 -2.66
C TYR A 156 12.68 -0.51 -2.99
N GLN A 157 13.00 -1.26 -4.05
CA GLN A 157 12.40 -2.56 -4.29
C GLN A 157 12.77 -3.62 -3.23
N LEU A 158 13.81 -3.40 -2.43
CA LEU A 158 14.11 -4.25 -1.26
C LEU A 158 12.95 -4.33 -0.27
N LYS A 159 11.97 -3.42 -0.35
CA LYS A 159 10.70 -3.57 0.39
C LYS A 159 9.96 -4.88 0.10
N ILE A 160 10.18 -5.51 -1.07
CA ILE A 160 9.58 -6.80 -1.41
C ILE A 160 10.20 -7.89 -0.52
N LEU A 161 11.52 -7.87 -0.33
CA LEU A 161 12.22 -8.79 0.57
C LEU A 161 11.72 -8.66 2.01
N THR A 162 11.67 -7.43 2.52
CA THR A 162 11.23 -7.18 3.91
C THR A 162 9.76 -7.53 4.11
N THR A 163 8.89 -7.21 3.14
CA THR A 163 7.48 -7.61 3.16
C THR A 163 7.33 -9.13 3.17
N ALA A 164 8.12 -9.85 2.36
CA ALA A 164 8.12 -11.31 2.32
C ALA A 164 8.55 -11.91 3.66
N LEU A 165 9.63 -11.37 4.27
CA LEU A 165 10.10 -11.79 5.60
C LEU A 165 9.02 -11.60 6.66
N PHE A 166 8.40 -10.42 6.74
CA PHE A 166 7.32 -10.17 7.71
C PHE A 166 6.07 -10.99 7.42
N ALA A 167 5.76 -11.30 6.15
CA ALA A 167 4.65 -12.19 5.80
C ALA A 167 4.89 -13.62 6.33
N VAL A 168 6.13 -14.12 6.27
CA VAL A 168 6.50 -15.42 6.86
C VAL A 168 6.43 -15.36 8.39
N LEU A 169 7.01 -14.33 9.01
CA LEU A 169 7.11 -14.23 10.48
C LEU A 169 5.76 -13.95 11.14
N MET A 170 4.98 -12.99 10.61
CA MET A 170 3.77 -12.51 11.27
C MET A 170 2.49 -13.22 10.81
N LEU A 171 2.39 -13.55 9.51
CA LEU A 171 1.23 -14.22 8.92
C LEU A 171 1.46 -15.72 8.71
N LYS A 172 2.65 -16.23 9.06
CA LYS A 172 3.06 -17.63 8.86
C LYS A 172 2.86 -18.14 7.44
N ARG A 173 3.00 -17.24 6.43
CA ARG A 173 2.90 -17.61 5.02
C ARG A 173 4.07 -18.47 4.61
N LYS A 174 3.81 -19.53 3.85
CA LYS A 174 4.85 -20.35 3.23
C LYS A 174 5.21 -19.75 1.87
N LEU A 175 6.47 -19.42 1.67
CA LEU A 175 7.00 -18.98 0.38
C LEU A 175 7.45 -20.19 -0.43
N LEU A 176 7.22 -20.12 -1.75
CA LEU A 176 7.70 -21.12 -2.70
C LEU A 176 9.23 -20.98 -2.89
N PRO A 177 9.94 -22.07 -3.24
CA PRO A 177 11.37 -22.00 -3.57
C PRO A 177 11.68 -20.97 -4.67
N THR A 178 10.79 -20.83 -5.66
CA THR A 178 10.90 -19.81 -6.72
C THR A 178 10.84 -18.40 -6.19
N GLN A 179 10.03 -18.15 -5.14
CA GLN A 179 9.95 -16.84 -4.50
C GLN A 179 11.22 -16.54 -3.68
N TRP A 180 11.80 -17.53 -3.01
CA TRP A 180 13.10 -17.37 -2.35
C TRP A 180 14.21 -17.07 -3.34
N GLY A 181 14.26 -17.79 -4.48
CA GLY A 181 15.19 -17.51 -5.57
C GLY A 181 15.03 -16.09 -6.14
N ALA A 182 13.78 -15.62 -6.27
CA ALA A 182 13.48 -14.25 -6.68
C ALA A 182 14.02 -13.21 -5.68
N LEU A 183 13.90 -13.46 -4.38
CA LEU A 183 14.43 -12.55 -3.35
C LEU A 183 15.95 -12.47 -3.36
N ILE A 184 16.63 -13.59 -3.58
CA ILE A 184 18.11 -13.61 -3.75
C ILE A 184 18.51 -12.79 -4.98
N LEU A 185 17.82 -13.00 -6.12
CA LEU A 185 18.05 -12.26 -7.34
C LEU A 185 17.83 -10.74 -7.16
N LEU A 186 16.81 -10.36 -6.38
CA LEU A 186 16.52 -8.98 -6.02
C LEU A 186 17.70 -8.35 -5.27
N VAL A 187 18.22 -9.01 -4.25
CA VAL A 187 19.35 -8.51 -3.44
C VAL A 187 20.60 -8.37 -4.32
N ALA A 188 20.91 -9.35 -5.15
CA ALA A 188 22.04 -9.31 -6.07
C ALA A 188 21.92 -8.12 -7.05
N GLY A 189 20.73 -7.91 -7.64
CA GLY A 189 20.47 -6.81 -8.55
C GLY A 189 20.64 -5.44 -7.89
N VAL A 190 20.11 -5.25 -6.68
CA VAL A 190 20.29 -4.01 -5.92
C VAL A 190 21.76 -3.78 -5.56
N ALA A 191 22.49 -4.80 -5.14
CA ALA A 191 23.92 -4.70 -4.85
C ALA A 191 24.72 -4.22 -6.07
N MET A 192 24.45 -4.77 -7.27
CA MET A 192 25.08 -4.33 -8.51
C MET A 192 24.80 -2.85 -8.82
N VAL A 193 23.55 -2.41 -8.65
CA VAL A 193 23.18 -1.00 -8.84
C VAL A 193 23.93 -0.09 -7.86
N GLN A 194 24.09 -0.51 -6.61
CA GLN A 194 24.83 0.28 -5.61
C GLN A 194 26.33 0.35 -5.92
N ILE A 195 26.94 -0.74 -6.36
CA ILE A 195 28.37 -0.77 -6.75
C ILE A 195 28.59 0.11 -7.99
N SER A 196 27.72 0.04 -8.98
CA SER A 196 27.79 0.86 -10.19
C SER A 196 27.92 2.34 -9.90
N GLY A 197 27.15 2.87 -8.99
CA GLY A 197 27.20 4.29 -8.69
C GLY A 197 28.36 4.72 -7.78
N SER A 198 29.01 3.78 -7.06
CA SER A 198 30.20 4.13 -6.28
C SER A 198 31.38 4.47 -7.17
N SER A 199 31.42 3.95 -8.38
CA SER A 199 32.47 4.25 -9.37
C SER A 199 32.37 5.66 -9.98
N GLU A 200 31.20 6.30 -9.92
CA GLU A 200 30.98 7.67 -10.43
C GLU A 200 31.10 8.75 -9.37
N ALA A 201 30.95 8.40 -8.08
CA ALA A 201 31.08 9.34 -6.93
C ALA A 201 32.50 9.92 -6.73
N SER A 202 33.47 9.53 -7.55
CA SER A 202 34.86 10.01 -7.47
C SER A 202 35.08 11.40 -8.09
N LYS A 203 34.05 12.04 -8.67
CA LYS A 203 34.14 13.42 -9.14
C LYS A 203 33.34 14.32 -8.19
N PRO A 204 34.00 15.20 -7.40
CA PRO A 204 33.27 16.17 -6.60
C PRO A 204 32.51 17.09 -7.56
N SER A 205 31.18 17.06 -7.51
CA SER A 205 30.36 18.11 -8.09
C SER A 205 30.48 19.32 -7.19
N THR A 206 31.09 20.39 -7.70
CA THR A 206 31.49 21.60 -6.95
C THR A 206 30.31 22.47 -6.50
N ASP A 207 29.04 22.22 -6.92
CA ASP A 207 27.94 23.17 -6.74
C ASP A 207 26.63 22.57 -6.21
N GLY A 208 26.64 21.39 -5.57
CA GLY A 208 25.42 20.79 -5.02
C GLY A 208 25.52 20.44 -3.52
N PRO A 209 24.39 20.24 -2.80
CA PRO A 209 24.44 19.77 -1.41
C PRO A 209 25.19 18.45 -1.33
N ALA A 210 26.11 18.33 -0.35
CA ALA A 210 26.98 17.16 -0.16
C ALA A 210 26.15 15.86 -0.11
N GLN A 211 26.28 15.01 -1.12
CA GLN A 211 25.57 13.76 -1.23
C GLN A 211 26.43 12.64 -0.62
N ASN A 212 25.87 11.93 0.36
CA ASN A 212 26.47 10.73 0.93
C ASN A 212 25.65 9.50 0.57
N ARG A 213 26.14 8.76 -0.41
CA ARG A 213 25.46 7.58 -0.94
C ARG A 213 25.19 6.50 0.11
N LEU A 214 26.09 6.33 1.08
CA LEU A 214 25.91 5.35 2.16
C LEU A 214 24.74 5.74 3.06
N ILE A 215 24.60 7.03 3.38
CA ILE A 215 23.46 7.55 4.15
C ILE A 215 22.15 7.31 3.36
N GLY A 216 22.15 7.62 2.08
CA GLY A 216 20.98 7.39 1.21
C GLY A 216 20.58 5.92 1.12
N PHE A 217 21.55 5.03 0.99
CA PHE A 217 21.31 3.58 0.98
C PHE A 217 20.81 3.07 2.33
N ALA A 218 21.43 3.47 3.44
CA ALA A 218 20.99 3.08 4.79
C ALA A 218 19.56 3.57 5.08
N ALA A 219 19.23 4.81 4.66
CA ALA A 219 17.88 5.35 4.79
C ALA A 219 16.86 4.55 3.95
N ALA A 220 17.23 4.16 2.72
CA ALA A 220 16.38 3.31 1.88
C ALA A 220 16.14 1.94 2.50
N LEU A 221 17.18 1.29 3.05
CA LEU A 221 17.06 0.01 3.75
C LEU A 221 16.14 0.13 4.97
N GLY A 222 16.34 1.16 5.80
CA GLY A 222 15.46 1.44 6.94
C GLY A 222 14.01 1.63 6.49
N ALA A 223 13.77 2.42 5.45
CA ALA A 223 12.45 2.63 4.88
C ALA A 223 11.83 1.32 4.35
N CYS A 224 12.62 0.45 3.70
CA CYS A 224 12.15 -0.86 3.23
C CYS A 224 11.73 -1.75 4.40
N PHE A 225 12.52 -1.79 5.48
CA PHE A 225 12.22 -2.58 6.67
C PHE A 225 10.91 -2.10 7.33
N LEU A 226 10.78 -0.78 7.55
CA LEU A 226 9.58 -0.19 8.11
C LEU A 226 8.36 -0.40 7.21
N SER A 227 8.53 -0.28 5.88
CA SER A 227 7.47 -0.53 4.90
C SER A 227 6.95 -1.97 4.93
N GLY A 228 7.87 -2.94 5.00
CA GLY A 228 7.53 -4.36 5.10
C GLY A 228 6.76 -4.67 6.38
N PHE A 229 7.26 -4.18 7.51
CA PHE A 229 6.60 -4.35 8.82
C PHE A 229 5.21 -3.71 8.83
N ALA A 230 5.11 -2.40 8.53
CA ALA A 230 3.86 -1.66 8.60
C ALA A 230 2.80 -2.23 7.63
N GLY A 231 3.22 -2.60 6.41
CA GLY A 231 2.32 -3.18 5.42
C GLY A 231 1.71 -4.51 5.87
N ILE A 232 2.51 -5.42 6.40
CA ILE A 232 2.04 -6.73 6.88
C ILE A 232 1.25 -6.60 8.18
N TYR A 233 1.68 -5.73 9.09
CA TYR A 233 0.94 -5.46 10.33
C TYR A 233 -0.44 -4.88 10.02
N PHE A 234 -0.51 -3.91 9.09
CA PHE A 234 -1.76 -3.32 8.65
C PHE A 234 -2.66 -4.32 7.92
N GLU A 235 -2.10 -5.20 7.08
CA GLU A 235 -2.83 -6.31 6.44
C GLU A 235 -3.47 -7.22 7.50
N LYS A 236 -2.73 -7.54 8.57
CA LYS A 236 -3.23 -8.37 9.67
C LYS A 236 -4.43 -7.73 10.38
N ILE A 237 -4.39 -6.41 10.60
CA ILE A 237 -5.50 -5.66 11.22
C ILE A 237 -6.71 -5.62 10.28
N LEU A 238 -6.49 -5.33 8.98
CA LEU A 238 -7.57 -5.24 8.00
C LEU A 238 -8.36 -6.54 7.86
N LYS A 239 -7.66 -7.68 7.84
CA LYS A 239 -8.31 -9.00 7.70
C LYS A 239 -9.12 -9.43 8.93
N GLY A 240 -8.91 -8.78 10.05
CA GLY A 240 -9.61 -9.05 11.32
C GLY A 240 -10.78 -8.11 11.60
N SER A 241 -11.24 -7.32 10.63
CA SER A 241 -12.31 -6.33 10.87
C SER A 241 -13.11 -6.01 9.61
N ASP A 242 -14.40 -5.72 9.78
CA ASP A 242 -15.34 -5.33 8.72
C ASP A 242 -15.28 -3.82 8.37
N ILE A 243 -14.27 -3.10 8.87
CA ILE A 243 -14.13 -1.67 8.66
C ILE A 243 -13.67 -1.37 7.23
N SER A 244 -14.30 -0.39 6.58
CA SER A 244 -13.95 -0.02 5.21
C SER A 244 -12.50 0.49 5.09
N VAL A 245 -11.87 0.23 3.92
CA VAL A 245 -10.49 0.67 3.65
C VAL A 245 -10.33 2.19 3.80
N TRP A 246 -11.34 2.97 3.43
CA TRP A 246 -11.32 4.44 3.57
C TRP A 246 -11.35 4.88 5.03
N MET A 247 -12.21 4.25 5.84
CA MET A 247 -12.26 4.52 7.28
C MET A 247 -10.96 4.12 7.98
N ARG A 248 -10.31 3.02 7.55
CA ARG A 248 -8.97 2.64 8.02
C ARG A 248 -7.91 3.69 7.66
N ASN A 249 -7.99 4.28 6.48
CA ASN A 249 -7.09 5.37 6.11
C ASN A 249 -7.37 6.64 6.94
N VAL A 250 -8.63 6.92 7.31
CA VAL A 250 -8.96 8.00 8.24
C VAL A 250 -8.28 7.77 9.60
N GLN A 251 -8.45 6.57 10.20
CA GLN A 251 -7.77 6.23 11.46
C GLN A 251 -6.25 6.37 11.33
N LEU A 252 -5.67 5.81 10.27
CA LEU A 252 -4.23 5.83 10.03
C LEU A 252 -3.70 7.26 9.95
N SER A 253 -4.31 8.12 9.14
CA SER A 253 -3.87 9.49 8.96
C SER A 253 -4.10 10.35 10.20
N LEU A 254 -5.24 10.17 10.88
CA LEU A 254 -5.55 10.88 12.13
C LEU A 254 -4.49 10.60 13.21
N LEU A 255 -4.07 9.33 13.34
CA LEU A 255 -3.03 8.93 14.29
C LEU A 255 -1.62 9.30 13.81
N SER A 256 -1.40 9.39 12.49
CA SER A 256 -0.11 9.81 11.93
C SER A 256 0.20 11.27 12.22
N LEU A 257 -0.80 12.15 12.31
CA LEU A 257 -0.59 13.58 12.54
C LEU A 257 0.17 13.89 13.83
N PRO A 258 -0.23 13.41 15.04
CA PRO A 258 0.54 13.67 16.27
C PRO A 258 1.97 13.11 16.20
N PHE A 259 2.18 11.93 15.62
CA PHE A 259 3.52 11.38 15.42
C PHE A 259 4.36 12.21 14.44
N GLY A 260 3.73 12.72 13.37
CA GLY A 260 4.37 13.62 12.43
C GLY A 260 4.79 14.93 13.07
N PHE A 261 3.92 15.55 13.85
CA PHE A 261 4.25 16.75 14.64
C PHE A 261 5.40 16.47 15.62
N MET A 262 5.37 15.33 16.32
CA MET A 262 6.46 14.93 17.22
C MET A 262 7.78 14.77 16.46
N THR A 263 7.75 14.19 15.27
CA THR A 263 8.95 14.08 14.42
C THR A 263 9.49 15.44 14.01
N CYS A 264 8.62 16.40 13.65
CA CYS A 264 9.05 17.79 13.37
C CYS A 264 9.69 18.44 14.59
N LEU A 265 9.14 18.25 15.77
CA LEU A 265 9.66 18.80 17.03
C LEU A 265 11.02 18.20 17.39
N ILE A 266 11.23 16.90 17.15
CA ILE A 266 12.49 16.24 17.51
C ILE A 266 13.59 16.52 16.48
N SER A 267 13.27 16.41 15.17
CA SER A 267 14.28 16.41 14.11
C SER A 267 14.55 17.79 13.52
N ASP A 268 13.53 18.64 13.42
CA ASP A 268 13.60 19.89 12.67
C ASP A 268 13.13 21.12 13.48
N TRP A 269 13.06 21.03 14.82
CA TRP A 269 12.58 22.10 15.69
C TRP A 269 13.22 23.46 15.39
N ASN A 270 14.56 23.49 15.33
CA ASN A 270 15.29 24.73 15.09
C ASN A 270 14.92 25.36 13.73
N LYS A 271 14.76 24.53 12.68
CA LYS A 271 14.35 25.04 11.36
C LYS A 271 12.91 25.55 11.36
N VAL A 272 12.00 24.80 12.00
CA VAL A 272 10.58 25.18 12.06
C VAL A 272 10.37 26.47 12.86
N VAL A 273 11.06 26.63 13.99
CA VAL A 273 10.94 27.84 14.83
C VAL A 273 11.56 29.06 14.18
N HIS A 274 12.76 28.95 13.59
CA HIS A 274 13.45 30.10 13.03
C HIS A 274 13.04 30.46 11.61
N MET A 275 12.66 29.47 10.79
CA MET A 275 12.32 29.68 9.38
C MET A 275 10.80 29.59 9.12
N GLY A 276 10.03 29.02 10.06
CA GLY A 276 8.59 28.82 9.92
C GLY A 276 8.22 27.46 9.31
N TRP A 277 6.96 27.05 9.53
CA TRP A 277 6.41 25.75 9.11
C TRP A 277 6.46 25.54 7.60
N PHE A 278 6.18 26.57 6.82
CA PHE A 278 6.10 26.52 5.35
C PHE A 278 7.37 27.03 4.66
N TYR A 279 8.48 27.06 5.36
CA TYR A 279 9.75 27.48 4.77
C TYR A 279 10.13 26.62 3.55
N GLY A 280 10.48 27.25 2.44
CA GLY A 280 10.83 26.60 1.19
C GLY A 280 9.65 25.95 0.43
N TYR A 281 8.41 26.21 0.86
CA TYR A 281 7.22 25.75 0.14
C TYR A 281 6.93 26.65 -1.06
N ASP A 282 6.66 26.01 -2.17
CA ASP A 282 6.20 26.61 -3.40
C ASP A 282 5.13 25.71 -4.08
N TYR A 283 4.67 26.07 -5.25
CA TYR A 283 3.68 25.29 -5.99
C TYR A 283 4.14 23.85 -6.26
N PHE A 284 5.45 23.64 -6.46
CA PHE A 284 5.99 22.31 -6.69
C PHE A 284 5.93 21.45 -5.44
N ILE A 285 6.22 22.01 -4.26
CA ILE A 285 6.11 21.27 -2.98
C ILE A 285 4.64 21.00 -2.66
N ALA A 286 3.72 21.94 -2.92
CA ALA A 286 2.29 21.69 -2.78
C ALA A 286 1.83 20.53 -3.68
N TYR A 287 2.25 20.51 -4.95
CA TYR A 287 2.02 19.41 -5.88
C TYR A 287 2.58 18.08 -5.33
N LEU A 288 3.83 18.07 -4.82
CA LEU A 288 4.47 16.87 -4.27
C LEU A 288 3.70 16.31 -3.07
N ILE A 289 3.20 17.18 -2.18
CA ILE A 289 2.37 16.80 -1.03
C ILE A 289 1.09 16.10 -1.50
N VAL A 290 0.38 16.67 -2.47
CA VAL A 290 -0.84 16.08 -3.05
C VAL A 290 -0.53 14.75 -3.73
N LEU A 291 0.56 14.68 -4.49
CA LEU A 291 1.00 13.46 -5.17
C LEU A 291 1.32 12.33 -4.17
N GLN A 292 1.95 12.66 -3.06
CA GLN A 292 2.27 11.71 -1.99
C GLN A 292 1.00 11.23 -1.27
N ALA A 293 0.06 12.13 -0.96
CA ALA A 293 -1.22 11.79 -0.37
C ALA A 293 -2.04 10.88 -1.31
N ALA A 294 -2.10 11.22 -2.60
CA ALA A 294 -2.78 10.43 -3.63
C ALA A 294 -2.17 9.02 -3.76
N GLY A 295 -0.85 8.89 -3.61
CA GLY A 295 -0.16 7.59 -3.70
C GLY A 295 -0.73 6.54 -2.75
N GLY A 296 -0.96 6.90 -1.49
CA GLY A 296 -1.56 6.00 -0.52
C GLY A 296 -2.97 5.54 -0.90
N MET A 297 -3.77 6.43 -1.47
CA MET A 297 -5.13 6.12 -1.92
C MET A 297 -5.14 5.24 -3.18
N VAL A 298 -4.25 5.52 -4.14
CA VAL A 298 -4.08 4.70 -5.36
C VAL A 298 -3.68 3.27 -5.01
N VAL A 299 -2.76 3.09 -4.06
CA VAL A 299 -2.38 1.75 -3.58
C VAL A 299 -3.59 1.00 -3.02
N ALA A 300 -4.45 1.66 -2.23
CA ALA A 300 -5.65 1.03 -1.69
C ALA A 300 -6.63 0.59 -2.79
N LEU A 301 -6.82 1.41 -3.83
CA LEU A 301 -7.64 1.06 -5.00
C LEU A 301 -7.05 -0.10 -5.80
N VAL A 302 -5.74 -0.09 -6.04
CA VAL A 302 -5.06 -1.15 -6.79
C VAL A 302 -5.15 -2.49 -6.05
N VAL A 303 -5.00 -2.50 -4.73
CA VAL A 303 -5.16 -3.72 -3.90
C VAL A 303 -6.58 -4.27 -4.03
N LYS A 304 -7.59 -3.42 -4.19
CA LYS A 304 -8.98 -3.83 -4.36
C LYS A 304 -9.28 -4.44 -5.75
N TYR A 305 -8.68 -3.88 -6.83
CA TYR A 305 -9.07 -4.20 -8.21
C TYR A 305 -8.00 -4.96 -9.02
N ALA A 306 -6.73 -4.95 -8.60
CA ALA A 306 -5.62 -5.57 -9.30
C ALA A 306 -5.01 -6.73 -8.51
N ASP A 307 -4.50 -7.73 -9.24
CA ASP A 307 -3.74 -8.83 -8.63
C ASP A 307 -2.26 -8.48 -8.41
N ASN A 308 -1.55 -9.31 -7.63
CA ASN A 308 -0.15 -9.10 -7.31
C ASN A 308 0.77 -9.12 -8.54
N ILE A 309 0.39 -9.84 -9.60
CA ILE A 309 1.16 -9.90 -10.85
C ILE A 309 1.14 -8.54 -11.54
N LEU A 310 -0.04 -7.97 -11.68
CA LEU A 310 -0.23 -6.64 -12.27
C LEU A 310 0.50 -5.55 -11.48
N LYS A 311 0.48 -5.63 -10.14
CA LYS A 311 1.23 -4.70 -9.28
C LYS A 311 2.74 -4.80 -9.54
N GLY A 312 3.27 -6.01 -9.73
CA GLY A 312 4.67 -6.24 -10.11
C GLY A 312 5.03 -5.60 -11.46
N PHE A 313 4.17 -5.76 -12.47
CA PHE A 313 4.34 -5.11 -13.77
C PHE A 313 4.38 -3.58 -13.66
N ALA A 314 3.45 -2.98 -12.92
CA ALA A 314 3.41 -1.54 -12.69
C ALA A 314 4.71 -1.01 -12.06
N THR A 315 5.20 -1.73 -11.05
CA THR A 315 6.44 -1.36 -10.36
C THR A 315 7.65 -1.44 -11.30
N SER A 316 7.76 -2.51 -12.10
CA SER A 316 8.84 -2.68 -13.07
C SER A 316 8.83 -1.60 -14.15
N LEU A 317 7.65 -1.27 -14.65
CA LEU A 317 7.49 -0.21 -15.65
C LEU A 317 7.82 1.17 -15.06
N ALA A 318 7.46 1.42 -13.80
CA ALA A 318 7.84 2.65 -13.10
C ALA A 318 9.37 2.80 -12.97
N ILE A 319 10.11 1.70 -12.72
CA ILE A 319 11.58 1.71 -12.69
C ILE A 319 12.13 2.12 -14.05
N ILE A 320 11.65 1.52 -15.14
CA ILE A 320 12.11 1.83 -16.50
C ILE A 320 11.87 3.30 -16.82
N ILE A 321 10.66 3.81 -16.57
CA ILE A 321 10.30 5.22 -16.79
C ILE A 321 11.21 6.13 -15.97
N SER A 322 11.43 5.82 -14.69
CA SER A 322 12.30 6.62 -13.81
C SER A 322 13.75 6.61 -14.27
N CYS A 323 14.26 5.48 -14.76
CA CYS A 323 15.62 5.39 -15.31
C CYS A 323 15.77 6.27 -16.55
N LEU A 324 14.85 6.15 -17.51
CA LEU A 324 14.88 6.96 -18.73
C LEU A 324 14.74 8.45 -18.42
N ALA A 325 13.78 8.83 -17.57
CA ALA A 325 13.60 10.22 -17.17
C ALA A 325 14.82 10.77 -16.41
N SER A 326 15.50 9.96 -15.60
CA SER A 326 16.70 10.38 -14.85
C SER A 326 17.87 10.73 -15.77
N VAL A 327 17.99 10.10 -16.94
CA VAL A 327 19.02 10.46 -17.94
C VAL A 327 18.81 11.89 -18.43
N TYR A 328 17.55 12.24 -18.74
CA TYR A 328 17.22 13.57 -19.27
C TYR A 328 17.15 14.66 -18.20
N LEU A 329 16.56 14.35 -17.02
CA LEU A 329 16.30 15.36 -15.98
C LEU A 329 17.48 15.61 -15.07
N PHE A 330 18.32 14.58 -14.83
CA PHE A 330 19.39 14.64 -13.83
C PHE A 330 20.77 14.30 -14.42
N ASN A 331 20.89 14.23 -15.75
CA ASN A 331 22.12 13.81 -16.45
C ASN A 331 22.70 12.48 -15.91
N PHE A 332 21.80 11.58 -15.49
CA PHE A 332 22.19 10.28 -14.95
C PHE A 332 22.85 9.42 -16.03
N ARG A 333 24.05 8.91 -15.75
CA ARG A 333 24.77 8.03 -16.66
C ARG A 333 24.39 6.57 -16.40
N ILE A 334 23.80 5.92 -17.38
CA ILE A 334 23.48 4.50 -17.31
C ILE A 334 24.76 3.71 -17.60
N THR A 335 25.27 2.98 -16.60
CA THR A 335 26.40 2.07 -16.77
C THR A 335 25.90 0.66 -17.08
N ILE A 336 26.75 -0.17 -17.68
CA ILE A 336 26.43 -1.58 -17.97
C ILE A 336 26.06 -2.32 -16.66
N LEU A 337 26.82 -2.08 -15.59
CA LEU A 337 26.58 -2.72 -14.30
C LEU A 337 25.23 -2.30 -13.70
N PHE A 338 24.85 -1.01 -13.83
CA PHE A 338 23.53 -0.53 -13.44
C PHE A 338 22.41 -1.21 -14.23
N THR A 339 22.59 -1.32 -15.56
CA THR A 339 21.61 -1.96 -16.44
C THR A 339 21.37 -3.42 -16.07
N ILE A 340 22.45 -4.19 -15.88
CA ILE A 340 22.36 -5.59 -15.45
C ILE A 340 21.66 -5.68 -14.09
N GLY A 341 22.05 -4.87 -13.12
CA GLY A 341 21.42 -4.84 -11.80
C GLY A 341 19.93 -4.51 -11.85
N ALA A 342 19.53 -3.50 -12.63
CA ALA A 342 18.13 -3.12 -12.82
C ALA A 342 17.32 -4.23 -13.50
N MET A 343 17.87 -4.89 -14.51
CA MET A 343 17.23 -6.04 -15.18
C MET A 343 17.05 -7.24 -14.24
N LEU A 344 18.02 -7.51 -13.36
CA LEU A 344 17.90 -8.55 -12.33
C LEU A 344 16.76 -8.21 -11.35
N VAL A 345 16.64 -6.95 -10.91
CA VAL A 345 15.55 -6.49 -10.02
C VAL A 345 14.20 -6.64 -10.72
N ILE A 346 14.08 -6.18 -11.96
CA ILE A 346 12.85 -6.33 -12.74
C ILE A 346 12.49 -7.81 -12.89
N GLY A 347 13.44 -8.65 -13.29
CA GLY A 347 13.26 -10.09 -13.44
C GLY A 347 12.84 -10.76 -12.13
N SER A 348 13.41 -10.32 -10.99
CA SER A 348 13.04 -10.82 -9.66
C SER A 348 11.59 -10.51 -9.29
N ILE A 349 11.10 -9.31 -9.63
CA ILE A 349 9.71 -8.90 -9.37
C ILE A 349 8.74 -9.79 -10.16
N PHE A 350 9.04 -10.07 -11.43
CA PHE A 350 8.24 -10.99 -12.25
C PHE A 350 8.27 -12.42 -11.70
N LEU A 351 9.45 -12.91 -11.31
CA LEU A 351 9.61 -14.26 -10.77
C LEU A 351 8.86 -14.41 -9.43
N TYR A 352 8.94 -13.41 -8.55
CA TYR A 352 8.23 -13.39 -7.27
C TYR A 352 6.71 -13.36 -7.44
N SER A 353 6.21 -12.67 -8.46
CA SER A 353 4.79 -12.48 -8.72
C SER A 353 4.12 -13.68 -9.40
N LYS A 354 4.88 -14.66 -9.89
CA LYS A 354 4.29 -15.85 -10.53
C LYS A 354 3.42 -16.63 -9.52
N PRO A 355 2.15 -16.95 -9.88
CA PRO A 355 1.32 -17.80 -9.04
C PRO A 355 1.98 -19.18 -8.93
N GLY A 356 2.16 -19.66 -7.70
CA GLY A 356 2.60 -21.03 -7.47
C GLY A 356 1.56 -22.01 -8.02
N LYS A 357 2.01 -23.12 -8.57
CA LYS A 357 1.10 -24.25 -8.81
C LYS A 357 0.50 -24.63 -7.46
N VAL A 358 -0.79 -24.39 -7.28
CA VAL A 358 -1.54 -24.91 -6.14
C VAL A 358 -1.56 -26.43 -6.34
N GLU A 359 -0.75 -27.16 -5.59
CA GLU A 359 -0.96 -28.60 -5.46
C GLU A 359 -2.37 -28.78 -4.86
N LYS A 360 -3.30 -29.27 -5.66
CA LYS A 360 -4.60 -29.69 -5.16
C LYS A 360 -4.32 -30.72 -4.06
N PRO A 361 -4.91 -30.56 -2.87
CA PRO A 361 -4.75 -31.59 -1.84
C PRO A 361 -5.19 -32.93 -2.44
N PRO A 362 -4.49 -34.03 -2.14
CA PRO A 362 -4.85 -35.33 -2.67
C PRO A 362 -6.31 -35.61 -2.31
N VAL A 363 -7.12 -35.88 -3.33
CA VAL A 363 -8.51 -36.30 -3.16
C VAL A 363 -8.43 -37.58 -2.32
N LYS A 364 -8.83 -37.49 -1.04
CA LYS A 364 -9.03 -38.70 -0.23
C LYS A 364 -10.12 -39.50 -0.92
N SER A 365 -9.74 -40.53 -1.64
CA SER A 365 -10.65 -41.56 -2.11
C SER A 365 -11.37 -42.12 -0.88
N LYS A 366 -12.67 -41.87 -0.80
CA LYS A 366 -13.53 -42.62 0.12
C LYS A 366 -13.44 -44.08 -0.37
N ILE A 367 -12.67 -44.86 0.36
CA ILE A 367 -12.74 -46.30 0.24
C ILE A 367 -14.14 -46.65 0.79
N ASN A 368 -14.99 -47.17 -0.08
CA ASN A 368 -16.22 -47.80 0.31
C ASN A 368 -15.88 -49.00 1.19
N GLU A 369 -16.20 -48.91 2.46
CA GLU A 369 -16.40 -50.08 3.31
C GLU A 369 -17.87 -50.50 3.15
N ASP A 370 -18.14 -51.26 2.09
CA ASP A 370 -19.27 -52.15 2.02
C ASP A 370 -18.69 -53.60 2.11
N VAL A 371 -18.73 -54.16 3.30
CA VAL A 371 -18.94 -55.62 3.54
C VAL A 371 -19.58 -55.79 4.92
#